data_df83163c685a2e4cc44e6d5d74dfacb3
#
_entry.id   df83163c685a2e4cc44e6d5d74dfacb3
#
_cell.length_a   1.000
_cell.length_b   1.000
_cell.length_c   1.000
_cell.angle_alpha   90.00
_cell.angle_beta   90.00
_cell.angle_gamma   90.00
#
_symmetry.space_group_name_H-M   'P 1'
#
loop_
_entity.id
_entity.type
_entity.pdbx_description
1 polymer ?
#
loop_
_entity_poly.entity_id
_entity_poly.type
_entity_poly.pdbx_seq_one_letter_code
_entity_poly.pdbx_strand_id
1 'polypeptide(L)'
;MDFMKKLIAIFTVLSLISCGNTFPEKRIFDKINSIEIEKIHIKKNLNDSIVVDFSKNDIENFVNEINSSNKLELRKAIPNYWIFVKFKNGDERKFKLTETYIGENDWYMKTRKTNLFQNIYIENQKSK
;
A
#
# COMPACT_ATOMS: atom_id res chain seq x y z
N MET A 1 46.41 -22.39 5.85
CA MET A 1 45.70 -22.79 4.65
C MET A 1 44.27 -23.25 4.91
N ASP A 2 43.97 -23.90 6.01
CA ASP A 2 42.59 -24.27 6.34
C ASP A 2 41.66 -23.10 6.54
N PHE A 3 42.20 -21.95 6.97
CA PHE A 3 41.44 -20.72 7.15
C PHE A 3 40.89 -20.18 5.82
N MET A 4 41.67 -20.23 4.74
CA MET A 4 41.23 -19.79 3.43
C MET A 4 40.16 -20.68 2.84
N LYS A 5 40.25 -22.00 3.04
CA LYS A 5 39.23 -22.95 2.57
C LYS A 5 37.90 -22.73 3.31
N LYS A 6 37.93 -22.48 4.61
CA LYS A 6 36.73 -22.15 5.40
C LYS A 6 36.11 -20.83 4.97
N LEU A 7 36.91 -19.82 4.64
CA LEU A 7 36.43 -18.53 4.19
C LEU A 7 35.71 -18.63 2.83
N ILE A 8 36.27 -19.42 1.89
CA ILE A 8 35.67 -19.66 0.57
C ILE A 8 34.33 -20.40 0.72
N ALA A 9 34.27 -21.40 1.59
CA ALA A 9 33.06 -22.18 1.85
C ALA A 9 31.92 -21.28 2.42
N ILE A 10 32.26 -20.42 3.35
CA ILE A 10 31.30 -19.48 3.93
C ILE A 10 30.78 -18.49 2.87
N PHE A 11 31.66 -18.00 2.03
CA PHE A 11 31.30 -17.07 0.96
C PHE A 11 30.37 -17.72 -0.06
N THR A 12 30.62 -18.99 -0.42
CA THR A 12 29.78 -19.75 -1.34
C THR A 12 28.39 -19.99 -0.78
N VAL A 13 28.28 -20.31 0.52
CA VAL A 13 27.00 -20.51 1.20
C VAL A 13 26.18 -19.22 1.24
N LEU A 14 26.82 -18.09 1.51
CA LEU A 14 26.15 -16.78 1.49
C LEU A 14 25.61 -16.43 0.10
N SER A 15 26.34 -16.76 -0.95
CA SER A 15 25.90 -16.54 -2.34
C SER A 15 24.67 -17.37 -2.69
N LEU A 16 24.62 -18.62 -2.22
CA LEU A 16 23.46 -19.50 -2.44
C LEU A 16 22.22 -19.02 -1.70
N ILE A 17 22.36 -18.48 -0.48
CA ILE A 17 21.25 -17.94 0.29
C ILE A 17 20.69 -16.70 -0.38
N SER A 18 21.53 -15.80 -0.90
CA SER A 18 21.07 -14.60 -1.58
C SER A 18 20.34 -14.90 -2.90
N CYS A 19 20.72 -15.96 -3.59
CA CYS A 19 20.03 -16.40 -4.81
C CYS A 19 18.64 -16.98 -4.52
N GLY A 20 18.42 -17.58 -3.33
CA GLY A 20 17.14 -18.14 -2.95
C GLY A 20 16.08 -17.12 -2.56
N ASN A 21 16.46 -15.83 -2.37
CA ASN A 21 15.56 -14.77 -1.91
C ASN A 21 15.14 -13.80 -3.01
N THR A 22 15.30 -14.16 -4.28
CA THR A 22 14.99 -13.27 -5.40
C THR A 22 13.51 -13.12 -5.69
N PHE A 23 12.64 -13.97 -5.15
CA PHE A 23 11.19 -13.92 -5.37
C PHE A 23 10.47 -13.96 -4.04
N PRO A 24 10.14 -12.80 -3.45
CA PRO A 24 9.34 -12.79 -2.24
C PRO A 24 7.92 -13.28 -2.57
N GLU A 25 7.55 -14.45 -2.03
CA GLU A 25 6.20 -15.00 -2.19
C GLU A 25 5.16 -14.19 -1.46
N LYS A 26 5.59 -13.43 -0.46
CA LYS A 26 4.72 -12.59 0.35
C LYS A 26 5.28 -11.17 0.41
N ARG A 27 4.47 -10.22 -0.05
CA ARG A 27 4.76 -8.81 0.12
C ARG A 27 3.58 -8.17 0.82
N ILE A 28 3.84 -7.31 1.77
CA ILE A 28 2.84 -6.53 2.47
C ILE A 28 3.08 -5.05 2.18
N PHE A 29 2.03 -4.23 2.34
CA PHE A 29 2.23 -2.78 2.31
C PHE A 29 3.09 -2.35 3.49
N ASP A 30 3.92 -1.33 3.28
CA ASP A 30 4.62 -0.69 4.38
C ASP A 30 3.58 -0.17 5.37
N LYS A 31 3.82 -0.41 6.65
CA LYS A 31 2.88 0.01 7.69
C LYS A 31 2.83 1.52 7.82
N ILE A 32 1.67 2.02 8.17
CA ILE A 32 1.41 3.44 8.40
C ILE A 32 1.24 3.67 9.89
N ASN A 33 1.93 4.68 10.41
CA ASN A 33 1.71 5.17 11.77
C ASN A 33 0.74 6.36 11.70
N SER A 34 -0.45 6.20 12.27
CA SER A 34 -1.51 7.22 12.18
C SER A 34 -1.10 8.58 12.76
N ILE A 35 -0.18 8.59 13.73
CA ILE A 35 0.31 9.83 14.35
C ILE A 35 1.08 10.69 13.33
N GLU A 36 1.72 10.06 12.34
CA GLU A 36 2.52 10.74 11.33
C GLU A 36 1.71 11.28 10.16
N ILE A 37 0.40 11.01 10.13
CA ILE A 37 -0.47 11.44 9.03
C ILE A 37 -0.92 12.89 9.28
N GLU A 38 -0.73 13.75 8.26
CA GLU A 38 -1.32 15.07 8.22
C GLU A 38 -2.76 14.99 7.77
N LYS A 39 -3.01 14.35 6.62
CA LYS A 39 -4.36 14.15 6.09
C LYS A 39 -4.40 13.02 5.07
N ILE A 40 -5.60 12.49 4.85
CA ILE A 40 -5.89 11.56 3.76
C ILE A 40 -7.05 12.13 2.96
N HIS A 41 -6.98 12.04 1.63
CA HIS A 41 -8.08 12.43 0.76
C HIS A 41 -8.27 11.45 -0.39
N ILE A 42 -9.46 11.44 -0.95
CA ILE A 42 -9.84 10.58 -2.08
C ILE A 42 -10.29 11.41 -3.26
N LYS A 43 -9.90 10.99 -4.46
CA LYS A 43 -10.30 11.58 -5.74
C LYS A 43 -10.82 10.50 -6.67
N LYS A 44 -11.72 10.87 -7.57
CA LYS A 44 -12.22 9.93 -8.59
C LYS A 44 -11.20 9.69 -9.69
N ASN A 45 -10.44 10.70 -10.08
CA ASN A 45 -9.34 10.55 -11.03
C ASN A 45 -8.25 11.58 -10.69
N LEU A 46 -7.06 11.44 -11.30
CA LEU A 46 -5.91 12.27 -10.96
C LEU A 46 -6.08 13.75 -11.31
N ASN A 47 -6.89 14.04 -12.32
CA ASN A 47 -7.10 15.41 -12.80
C ASN A 47 -8.36 16.06 -12.21
N ASP A 48 -9.06 15.35 -11.33
CA ASP A 48 -10.28 15.87 -10.71
C ASP A 48 -9.95 16.96 -9.70
N SER A 49 -10.66 18.08 -9.77
CA SER A 49 -10.54 19.15 -8.79
C SER A 49 -11.31 18.84 -7.50
N ILE A 50 -12.24 17.90 -7.55
CA ILE A 50 -13.03 17.51 -6.38
C ILE A 50 -12.22 16.55 -5.52
N VAL A 51 -12.00 16.94 -4.28
CA VAL A 51 -11.23 16.20 -3.29
C VAL A 51 -12.09 16.03 -2.06
N VAL A 52 -12.17 14.80 -1.54
CA VAL A 52 -12.92 14.52 -0.31
C VAL A 52 -11.93 14.09 0.76
N ASP A 53 -11.86 14.86 1.84
CA ASP A 53 -10.99 14.55 2.96
C ASP A 53 -11.61 13.46 3.85
N PHE A 54 -10.76 12.59 4.35
CA PHE A 54 -11.19 11.56 5.30
C PHE A 54 -11.40 12.17 6.69
N SER A 55 -12.46 11.73 7.37
CA SER A 55 -12.64 11.99 8.79
C SER A 55 -11.57 11.24 9.59
N LYS A 56 -11.44 11.57 10.87
CA LYS A 56 -10.54 10.86 11.77
C LYS A 56 -10.82 9.36 11.80
N ASN A 57 -12.10 8.99 11.83
CA ASN A 57 -12.52 7.60 11.84
C ASN A 57 -12.18 6.90 10.52
N ASP A 58 -12.36 7.57 9.40
CA ASP A 58 -12.00 7.04 8.08
C ASP A 58 -10.49 6.82 7.96
N ILE A 59 -9.70 7.73 8.51
CA ILE A 59 -8.23 7.58 8.55
C ILE A 59 -7.84 6.34 9.34
N GLU A 60 -8.42 6.13 10.52
CA GLU A 60 -8.14 4.96 11.34
C GLU A 60 -8.52 3.67 10.61
N ASN A 61 -9.67 3.66 9.96
CA ASN A 61 -10.12 2.48 9.20
C ASN A 61 -9.17 2.18 8.04
N PHE A 62 -8.72 3.20 7.32
CA PHE A 62 -7.79 3.02 6.22
C PHE A 62 -6.42 2.52 6.71
N VAL A 63 -5.88 3.11 7.77
CA VAL A 63 -4.61 2.68 8.37
C VAL A 63 -4.69 1.23 8.81
N ASN A 64 -5.79 0.84 9.47
CA ASN A 64 -5.99 -0.54 9.90
C ASN A 64 -6.03 -1.50 8.72
N GLU A 65 -6.69 -1.12 7.63
CA GLU A 65 -6.76 -1.95 6.44
C GLU A 65 -5.39 -2.16 5.81
N ILE A 66 -4.61 -1.10 5.65
CA ILE A 66 -3.26 -1.18 5.08
C ILE A 66 -2.33 -1.99 5.99
N ASN A 67 -2.39 -1.74 7.30
CA ASN A 67 -1.52 -2.42 8.26
C ASN A 67 -1.87 -3.90 8.45
N SER A 68 -3.08 -4.30 8.05
CA SER A 68 -3.54 -5.68 8.10
C SER A 68 -3.26 -6.46 6.82
N SER A 69 -2.62 -5.85 5.84
CA SER A 69 -2.28 -6.53 4.59
C SER A 69 -1.37 -7.73 4.87
N ASN A 70 -1.62 -8.85 4.20
CA ASN A 70 -0.84 -10.05 4.40
C ASN A 70 -0.35 -10.71 3.11
N LYS A 71 -0.94 -10.36 1.98
CA LYS A 71 -0.52 -10.91 0.70
C LYS A 71 -0.88 -9.96 -0.42
N LEU A 72 0.13 -9.44 -1.08
CA LEU A 72 -0.04 -8.59 -2.25
C LEU A 72 0.24 -9.36 -3.51
N GLU A 73 -0.51 -9.04 -4.57
CA GLU A 73 -0.34 -9.62 -5.89
C GLU A 73 0.04 -8.54 -6.88
N LEU A 74 0.91 -8.89 -7.83
CA LEU A 74 1.18 -8.03 -8.96
C LEU A 74 -0.03 -8.04 -9.89
N ARG A 75 -0.54 -6.85 -10.19
CA ARG A 75 -1.68 -6.69 -11.10
C ARG A 75 -1.55 -5.44 -11.91
N LYS A 76 -2.13 -5.48 -13.11
CA LYS A 76 -2.43 -4.28 -13.88
C LYS A 76 -3.93 -4.07 -13.78
N ALA A 77 -4.32 -2.95 -13.20
CA ALA A 77 -5.72 -2.62 -13.03
C ALA A 77 -5.94 -1.13 -13.31
N ILE A 78 -7.11 -0.82 -13.84
CA ILE A 78 -7.51 0.57 -14.03
C ILE A 78 -8.24 1.01 -12.77
N PRO A 79 -7.68 1.94 -12.00
CA PRO A 79 -8.34 2.39 -10.78
C PRO A 79 -9.54 3.27 -11.10
N ASN A 80 -10.60 3.14 -10.29
CA ASN A 80 -11.73 4.04 -10.38
C ASN A 80 -11.66 5.19 -9.36
N TYR A 81 -10.79 5.07 -8.36
CA TYR A 81 -10.52 6.10 -7.37
C TYR A 81 -9.06 6.07 -6.94
N TRP A 82 -8.61 7.17 -6.36
CA TRP A 82 -7.25 7.32 -5.84
C TRP A 82 -7.30 7.87 -4.44
N ILE A 83 -6.48 7.31 -3.54
CA ILE A 83 -6.30 7.80 -2.17
C ILE A 83 -4.90 8.36 -2.02
N PHE A 84 -4.81 9.57 -1.46
CA PHE A 84 -3.54 10.23 -1.19
C PHE A 84 -3.37 10.38 0.32
N VAL A 85 -2.27 9.83 0.83
CA VAL A 85 -1.90 9.93 2.24
C VAL A 85 -0.76 10.93 2.36
N LYS A 86 -1.02 12.06 2.99
CA LYS A 86 0.01 13.07 3.26
C LYS A 86 0.51 12.93 4.67
N PHE A 87 1.82 12.88 4.81
CA PHE A 87 2.50 12.77 6.10
C PHE A 87 2.98 14.15 6.56
N LYS A 88 3.13 14.30 7.87
CA LYS A 88 3.56 15.56 8.49
C LYS A 88 4.95 16.00 8.05
N ASN A 89 5.81 15.03 7.67
CA ASN A 89 7.16 15.31 7.17
C ASN A 89 7.21 15.75 5.70
N GLY A 90 6.07 15.81 5.02
CA GLY A 90 5.96 16.19 3.62
C GLY A 90 5.92 15.02 2.64
N ASP A 91 6.14 13.79 3.09
CA ASP A 91 6.02 12.61 2.25
C ASP A 91 4.56 12.36 1.86
N GLU A 92 4.37 11.67 0.75
CA GLU A 92 3.04 11.29 0.27
C GLU A 92 3.06 9.87 -0.27
N ARG A 93 2.02 9.11 0.05
CA ARG A 93 1.77 7.80 -0.57
C ARG A 93 0.47 7.85 -1.33
N LYS A 94 0.43 7.17 -2.45
CA LYS A 94 -0.73 7.16 -3.35
C LYS A 94 -1.20 5.73 -3.54
N PHE A 95 -2.48 5.50 -3.26
CA PHE A 95 -3.12 4.20 -3.41
C PHE A 95 -4.17 4.24 -4.50
N LYS A 96 -4.27 3.15 -5.24
CA LYS A 96 -5.24 2.97 -6.31
C LYS A 96 -6.38 2.09 -5.80
N LEU A 97 -7.59 2.49 -6.07
CA LEU A 97 -8.76 1.69 -5.70
C LEU A 97 -9.45 1.17 -6.96
N THR A 98 -9.72 -0.12 -6.97
CA THR A 98 -10.73 -0.70 -7.84
C THR A 98 -11.91 -1.13 -6.97
N GLU A 99 -12.95 -1.67 -7.58
CA GLU A 99 -14.12 -2.12 -6.84
C GLU A 99 -13.77 -3.11 -5.71
N THR A 100 -12.78 -3.97 -5.94
CA THR A 100 -12.43 -5.07 -5.02
C THR A 100 -10.98 -5.08 -4.56
N TYR A 101 -10.13 -4.14 -5.01
CA TYR A 101 -8.71 -4.14 -4.68
C TYR A 101 -8.21 -2.77 -4.27
N ILE A 102 -7.21 -2.76 -3.40
CA ILE A 102 -6.39 -1.58 -3.07
C ILE A 102 -4.97 -1.89 -3.53
N GLY A 103 -4.36 -0.94 -4.25
CA GLY A 103 -3.01 -1.11 -4.74
C GLY A 103 -2.13 0.10 -4.47
N GLU A 104 -0.84 -0.18 -4.33
CA GLU A 104 0.22 0.83 -4.33
C GLU A 104 1.24 0.38 -5.35
N ASN A 105 1.53 1.25 -6.32
CA ASN A 105 2.27 0.85 -7.53
C ASN A 105 1.53 -0.28 -8.24
N ASP A 106 2.15 -1.41 -8.48
CA ASP A 106 1.52 -2.56 -9.15
C ASP A 106 1.16 -3.69 -8.18
N TRP A 107 1.28 -3.44 -6.89
CA TRP A 107 0.97 -4.42 -5.85
C TRP A 107 -0.40 -4.15 -5.26
N TYR A 108 -1.27 -5.17 -5.30
CA TYR A 108 -2.68 -5.05 -4.93
C TYR A 108 -3.09 -6.06 -3.87
N MET A 109 -3.97 -5.64 -3.00
CA MET A 109 -4.61 -6.47 -1.99
C MET A 109 -6.11 -6.47 -2.23
N LYS A 110 -6.74 -7.65 -2.14
CA LYS A 110 -8.19 -7.75 -2.21
C LYS A 110 -8.81 -7.15 -0.94
N THR A 111 -9.82 -6.30 -1.11
CA THR A 111 -10.52 -5.68 0.01
C THR A 111 -11.55 -6.63 0.63
N ARG A 112 -11.86 -6.42 1.91
CA ARG A 112 -12.87 -7.21 2.63
C ARG A 112 -14.27 -7.01 2.06
N LYS A 113 -14.55 -5.82 1.57
CA LYS A 113 -15.84 -5.43 1.02
C LYS A 113 -15.64 -4.72 -0.30
N THR A 114 -16.62 -4.85 -1.18
CA THR A 114 -16.69 -4.10 -2.42
C THR A 114 -16.84 -2.61 -2.12
N ASN A 115 -16.06 -1.77 -2.78
CA ASN A 115 -16.10 -0.31 -2.62
C ASN A 115 -15.88 0.16 -1.18
N LEU A 116 -14.93 -0.46 -0.48
CA LEU A 116 -14.72 -0.21 0.95
C LEU A 116 -14.51 1.27 1.30
N PHE A 117 -13.74 1.99 0.49
CA PHE A 117 -13.44 3.42 0.74
C PHE A 117 -14.11 4.35 -0.27
N GLN A 118 -14.57 3.84 -1.40
CA GLN A 118 -15.20 4.64 -2.44
C GLN A 118 -16.48 5.33 -1.94
N ASN A 119 -17.17 4.71 -0.99
CA ASN A 119 -18.39 5.26 -0.42
C ASN A 119 -18.17 6.60 0.29
N ILE A 120 -16.97 6.85 0.79
CA ILE A 120 -16.62 8.15 1.38
C ILE A 120 -16.79 9.27 0.36
N TYR A 121 -16.30 9.04 -0.85
CA TYR A 121 -16.46 10.00 -1.95
C TYR A 121 -17.92 10.09 -2.40
N ILE A 122 -18.57 8.96 -2.61
CA ILE A 122 -19.94 8.86 -3.14
C ILE A 122 -20.92 9.56 -2.20
N GLU A 123 -20.83 9.27 -0.90
CA GLU A 123 -21.73 9.85 0.11
C GLU A 123 -21.53 11.36 0.25
N ASN A 124 -20.30 11.84 0.12
CA ASN A 124 -20.02 13.28 0.16
C ASN A 124 -20.68 14.00 -1.01
N GLN A 125 -20.71 13.39 -2.19
CA GLN A 125 -21.38 13.95 -3.36
C GLN A 125 -22.90 14.00 -3.21
N LYS A 126 -23.49 13.02 -2.53
CA LYS A 126 -24.94 12.98 -2.29
C LYS A 126 -25.42 14.06 -1.31
N SER A 127 -24.56 14.49 -0.39
CA SER A 127 -24.91 15.51 0.61
C SER A 127 -24.81 16.93 0.08
N LYS A 128 -24.38 17.11 -1.14
CA LYS A 128 -24.35 18.38 -1.86
C LYS A 128 -25.50 18.41 -2.85
#